data_0da88860c8015d2fba51df614770b49a
#
_entry.id   0da88860c8015d2fba51df614770b49a
#
_cell.length_a   1.000
_cell.length_b   1.000
_cell.length_c   1.000
_cell.angle_alpha   90.00
_cell.angle_beta   90.00
_cell.angle_gamma   90.00
#
_symmetry.space_group_name_H-M   'P 1'
#
loop_
_entity.id
_entity.type
_entity.pdbx_description
1 polymer ?
#
loop_
_entity_poly.entity_id
_entity_poly.type
_entity_poly.pdbx_seq_one_letter_code
_entity_poly.pdbx_strand_id
1 'polypeptide(L)'
;MRKILIILALFTGLNACTDTAPRGGGDILVLGDSIMAWNGNAAIPDVISSATGRSVISRAVPGAQFDNGSTIASAVGFDIQQQFPGGRWNWVVVNGGANDLSADCGCGACGASVNALIGPDSQSGSIPAFISKLRAQTGAQVMWMGYYAGSGSGSFAGCRDDLVEIESRIASFAASRPGIHFVDSEDVIDRGDRGLFAGDNVHPSARGSARIGSYLASEITARESRSQNRAGGL
;
A
#
# COMPACT_ATOMS: atom_id res chain seq x y z
N MET A 1 -68.36 40.25 -0.77
CA MET A 1 -66.97 40.55 -0.32
C MET A 1 -66.25 39.24 -0.11
N ARG A 2 -65.39 38.85 -1.09
CA ARG A 2 -64.71 37.57 -1.10
C ARG A 2 -63.26 37.78 -0.60
N LYS A 3 -62.93 37.26 0.60
CA LYS A 3 -61.59 37.37 1.14
C LYS A 3 -60.68 36.29 0.52
N ILE A 4 -59.68 36.75 -0.23
CA ILE A 4 -58.63 35.93 -0.79
C ILE A 4 -57.58 35.72 0.27
N LEU A 5 -57.38 34.47 0.70
CA LEU A 5 -56.32 34.08 1.63
C LEU A 5 -55.07 33.77 0.74
N ILE A 6 -54.01 34.57 0.86
CA ILE A 6 -52.74 34.32 0.23
C ILE A 6 -51.95 33.45 1.20
N ILE A 7 -51.74 32.17 0.84
CA ILE A 7 -50.85 31.26 1.59
C ILE A 7 -49.44 31.49 1.02
N LEU A 8 -48.62 32.12 1.87
CA LEU A 8 -47.20 32.30 1.61
C LEU A 8 -46.45 30.99 1.99
N ALA A 9 -46.11 30.17 0.99
CA ALA A 9 -45.29 28.96 1.20
C ALA A 9 -43.86 29.39 1.43
N LEU A 10 -43.39 29.30 2.67
CA LEU A 10 -41.96 29.37 2.98
C LEU A 10 -41.27 28.06 2.48
N PHE A 11 -40.56 28.17 1.38
CA PHE A 11 -39.58 27.19 1.00
C PHE A 11 -38.34 27.34 1.90
N THR A 12 -38.28 26.61 3.00
CA THR A 12 -37.03 26.41 3.71
C THR A 12 -36.16 25.46 2.87
N GLY A 13 -35.20 26.04 2.16
CA GLY A 13 -34.17 25.25 1.49
C GLY A 13 -33.38 24.46 2.51
N LEU A 14 -33.58 23.15 2.56
CA LEU A 14 -32.63 22.25 3.18
C LEU A 14 -31.34 22.32 2.36
N ASN A 15 -30.38 23.14 2.83
CA ASN A 15 -28.99 22.94 2.49
C ASN A 15 -28.60 21.57 3.06
N ALA A 16 -28.71 20.51 2.25
CA ALA A 16 -28.01 19.28 2.52
C ALA A 16 -26.53 19.65 2.49
N CYS A 17 -25.93 19.80 3.67
CA CYS A 17 -24.50 19.68 3.83
C CYS A 17 -24.17 18.26 3.34
N THR A 18 -23.78 18.15 2.07
CA THR A 18 -23.02 17.00 1.63
C THR A 18 -21.73 17.08 2.42
N ASP A 19 -21.64 16.31 3.51
CA ASP A 19 -20.39 15.96 4.12
C ASP A 19 -19.56 15.26 3.04
N THR A 20 -18.84 16.05 2.28
CA THR A 20 -17.72 15.54 1.52
C THR A 20 -16.68 15.19 2.57
N ALA A 21 -16.69 13.91 3.00
CA ALA A 21 -15.58 13.33 3.73
C ALA A 21 -14.29 13.87 3.09
N PRO A 22 -13.28 14.31 3.86
CA PRO A 22 -12.09 14.91 3.32
C PRO A 22 -11.53 13.94 2.27
N ARG A 23 -11.66 14.31 1.01
CA ARG A 23 -11.07 13.59 -0.10
C ARG A 23 -9.60 13.59 0.19
N GLY A 24 -9.01 12.40 0.39
CA GLY A 24 -7.67 12.20 0.88
C GLY A 24 -6.70 13.25 0.35
N GLY A 25 -6.20 14.07 1.22
CA GLY A 25 -5.35 15.18 0.93
C GLY A 25 -3.97 14.95 1.52
N GLY A 26 -3.25 13.98 0.97
CA GLY A 26 -1.84 13.77 1.24
C GLY A 26 -1.11 13.59 -0.08
N ASP A 27 0.19 13.89 -0.09
CA ASP A 27 0.99 13.62 -1.28
C ASP A 27 1.21 12.14 -1.50
N ILE A 28 1.37 11.38 -0.42
CA ILE A 28 1.70 9.96 -0.43
C ILE A 28 0.71 9.20 0.45
N LEU A 29 0.12 8.16 -0.10
CA LEU A 29 -0.69 7.19 0.62
C LEU A 29 0.12 5.91 0.83
N VAL A 30 0.09 5.35 2.04
CA VAL A 30 0.70 4.05 2.34
C VAL A 30 -0.39 3.07 2.73
N LEU A 31 -0.45 1.94 2.03
CA LEU A 31 -1.34 0.81 2.27
C LEU A 31 -0.50 -0.42 2.56
N GLY A 32 -0.99 -1.30 3.42
CA GLY A 32 -0.25 -2.52 3.68
C GLY A 32 -0.53 -3.15 5.04
N ASP A 33 0.39 -3.96 5.45
CA ASP A 33 0.32 -4.76 6.67
C ASP A 33 1.25 -4.25 7.78
N SER A 34 1.64 -5.17 8.68
CA SER A 34 2.49 -4.86 9.82
C SER A 34 3.88 -4.34 9.45
N ILE A 35 4.44 -4.70 8.32
CA ILE A 35 5.76 -4.19 7.91
C ILE A 35 5.73 -2.67 7.76
N MET A 36 4.67 -2.13 7.15
CA MET A 36 4.46 -0.69 7.02
C MET A 36 4.07 -0.01 8.33
N ALA A 37 3.30 -0.70 9.18
CA ALA A 37 2.73 -0.13 10.40
C ALA A 37 3.64 -0.25 11.65
N TRP A 38 4.73 -1.03 11.59
CA TRP A 38 5.56 -1.34 12.74
C TRP A 38 6.38 -0.14 13.23
N ASN A 39 6.64 -0.10 14.54
CA ASN A 39 7.43 0.94 15.23
C ASN A 39 6.72 2.30 15.49
N GLY A 40 5.40 2.38 15.41
CA GLY A 40 4.68 3.61 15.77
C GLY A 40 5.22 4.83 15.04
N ASN A 41 5.66 5.86 15.79
CA ASN A 41 6.20 7.11 15.21
C ASN A 41 7.57 6.98 14.52
N ALA A 42 8.13 5.78 14.43
CA ALA A 42 9.33 5.45 13.67
C ALA A 42 9.03 4.41 12.58
N ALA A 43 7.76 4.27 12.21
CA ALA A 43 7.34 3.40 11.13
C ALA A 43 7.82 3.89 9.76
N ILE A 44 7.81 3.00 8.78
CA ILE A 44 8.24 3.33 7.41
C ILE A 44 7.55 4.59 6.85
N PRO A 45 6.23 4.81 7.01
CA PRO A 45 5.56 6.02 6.52
C PRO A 45 6.10 7.32 7.14
N ASP A 46 6.44 7.31 8.44
CA ASP A 46 6.98 8.49 9.13
C ASP A 46 8.39 8.83 8.61
N VAL A 47 9.19 7.80 8.33
CA VAL A 47 10.52 7.99 7.72
C VAL A 47 10.40 8.55 6.30
N ILE A 48 9.46 8.04 5.48
CA ILE A 48 9.19 8.59 4.15
C ILE A 48 8.81 10.08 4.27
N SER A 49 7.90 10.42 5.18
CA SER A 49 7.48 11.80 5.42
C SER A 49 8.66 12.70 5.78
N SER A 50 9.46 12.27 6.75
CA SER A 50 10.62 13.03 7.22
C SER A 50 11.69 13.21 6.13
N ALA A 51 11.96 12.17 5.34
CA ALA A 51 12.99 12.18 4.31
C ALA A 51 12.58 12.97 3.05
N THR A 52 11.29 12.98 2.71
CA THR A 52 10.79 13.70 1.53
C THR A 52 10.27 15.10 1.84
N GLY A 53 9.98 15.40 3.11
CA GLY A 53 9.28 16.63 3.53
C GLY A 53 7.83 16.69 3.08
N ARG A 54 7.23 15.54 2.70
CA ARG A 54 5.89 15.46 2.13
C ARG A 54 4.89 14.89 3.13
N SER A 55 3.62 15.22 2.92
CA SER A 55 2.52 14.65 3.69
C SER A 55 2.33 13.18 3.33
N VAL A 56 2.43 12.30 4.31
CA VAL A 56 2.19 10.86 4.17
C VAL A 56 1.01 10.46 5.04
N ILE A 57 0.06 9.78 4.45
CA ILE A 57 -1.07 9.18 5.18
C ILE A 57 -0.92 7.66 5.13
N SER A 58 -0.78 7.03 6.28
CA SER A 58 -0.75 5.57 6.38
C SER A 58 -2.13 5.02 6.76
N ARG A 59 -2.51 3.96 6.06
CA ARG A 59 -3.69 3.14 6.35
C ARG A 59 -3.30 1.68 6.62
N ALA A 60 -1.99 1.41 6.70
CA ALA A 60 -1.48 0.08 6.97
C ALA A 60 -1.96 -0.46 8.32
N VAL A 61 -2.38 -1.72 8.36
CA VAL A 61 -2.92 -2.40 9.55
C VAL A 61 -2.15 -3.69 9.79
N PRO A 62 -1.55 -3.88 10.99
CA PRO A 62 -0.86 -5.12 11.31
C PRO A 62 -1.75 -6.35 11.12
N GLY A 63 -1.24 -7.38 10.43
CA GLY A 63 -1.99 -8.60 10.14
C GLY A 63 -2.94 -8.52 8.96
N ALA A 64 -3.02 -7.39 8.25
CA ALA A 64 -3.87 -7.27 7.07
C ALA A 64 -3.42 -8.22 5.96
N GLN A 65 -4.37 -8.93 5.36
CA GLN A 65 -4.21 -9.71 4.14
C GLN A 65 -4.43 -8.80 2.92
N PHE A 66 -3.85 -9.15 1.82
CA PHE A 66 -4.08 -8.41 0.58
C PHE A 66 -5.50 -8.61 0.07
N ASP A 67 -6.00 -9.83 0.17
CA ASP A 67 -7.34 -10.24 -0.25
C ASP A 67 -8.07 -10.95 0.90
N ASN A 68 -8.72 -10.18 1.76
CA ASN A 68 -9.48 -10.72 2.88
C ASN A 68 -10.97 -10.74 2.56
N GLY A 69 -11.52 -11.91 2.27
CA GLY A 69 -12.93 -12.10 1.92
C GLY A 69 -13.94 -11.78 3.03
N SER A 70 -13.49 -11.41 4.24
CA SER A 70 -14.37 -11.09 5.37
C SER A 70 -14.83 -9.63 5.33
N THR A 71 -16.14 -9.40 5.28
CA THR A 71 -16.73 -8.05 5.33
C THR A 71 -16.35 -7.30 6.62
N ILE A 72 -16.28 -8.01 7.76
CA ILE A 72 -15.90 -7.40 9.04
C ILE A 72 -14.42 -7.02 9.03
N ALA A 73 -13.55 -7.92 8.57
CA ALA A 73 -12.13 -7.66 8.45
C ALA A 73 -11.86 -6.46 7.52
N SER A 74 -12.55 -6.40 6.39
CA SER A 74 -12.48 -5.28 5.44
C SER A 74 -12.88 -3.95 6.10
N ALA A 75 -13.94 -3.93 6.88
CA ALA A 75 -14.44 -2.71 7.54
C ALA A 75 -13.44 -2.11 8.56
N VAL A 76 -12.53 -2.91 9.11
CA VAL A 76 -11.52 -2.48 10.08
C VAL A 76 -10.10 -2.44 9.50
N GLY A 77 -9.96 -2.54 8.18
CA GLY A 77 -8.69 -2.36 7.48
C GLY A 77 -7.82 -3.61 7.35
N PHE A 78 -8.32 -4.80 7.73
CA PHE A 78 -7.61 -6.07 7.56
C PHE A 78 -7.65 -6.62 6.11
N ASP A 79 -8.23 -5.89 5.19
CA ASP A 79 -8.17 -6.09 3.75
C ASP A 79 -7.45 -4.89 3.14
N ILE A 80 -6.25 -5.12 2.59
CA ILE A 80 -5.40 -4.05 2.07
C ILE A 80 -6.08 -3.33 0.91
N GLN A 81 -6.84 -4.01 0.09
CA GLN A 81 -7.57 -3.40 -1.02
C GLN A 81 -8.62 -2.38 -0.51
N GLN A 82 -9.22 -2.64 0.65
CA GLN A 82 -10.21 -1.77 1.28
C GLN A 82 -9.60 -0.64 2.12
N GLN A 83 -8.30 -0.66 2.35
CA GLN A 83 -7.59 0.46 2.99
C GLN A 83 -7.58 1.73 2.12
N PHE A 84 -7.81 1.60 0.80
CA PHE A 84 -7.82 2.73 -0.11
C PHE A 84 -9.03 3.65 0.12
N PRO A 85 -8.82 4.90 0.60
CA PRO A 85 -9.93 5.79 0.99
C PRO A 85 -10.53 6.57 -0.18
N GLY A 86 -10.10 6.29 -1.43
CA GLY A 86 -10.37 7.18 -2.54
C GLY A 86 -9.49 8.44 -2.52
N GLY A 87 -9.86 9.44 -3.33
CA GLY A 87 -9.18 10.73 -3.36
C GLY A 87 -8.06 10.81 -4.39
N ARG A 88 -7.30 11.94 -4.33
CA ARG A 88 -6.19 12.22 -5.25
C ARG A 88 -4.86 12.10 -4.51
N TRP A 89 -3.94 11.37 -5.11
CA TRP A 89 -2.62 11.08 -4.56
C TRP A 89 -1.56 11.25 -5.65
N ASN A 90 -0.39 11.71 -5.28
CA ASN A 90 0.75 11.70 -6.20
C ASN A 90 1.40 10.32 -6.22
N TRP A 91 1.48 9.70 -5.04
CA TRP A 91 2.02 8.36 -4.86
C TRP A 91 1.10 7.49 -4.00
N VAL A 92 1.06 6.21 -4.33
CA VAL A 92 0.51 5.17 -3.45
C VAL A 92 1.59 4.10 -3.28
N VAL A 93 2.06 3.92 -2.06
CA VAL A 93 3.01 2.87 -1.69
C VAL A 93 2.23 1.71 -1.09
N VAL A 94 2.46 0.50 -1.57
CA VAL A 94 1.69 -0.70 -1.19
C VAL A 94 2.65 -1.85 -0.88
N ASN A 95 2.34 -2.63 0.15
CA ASN A 95 2.87 -3.99 0.32
C ASN A 95 1.72 -4.94 0.70
N GLY A 96 1.93 -6.24 0.61
CA GLY A 96 0.93 -7.25 0.98
C GLY A 96 1.22 -8.63 0.39
N GLY A 97 0.49 -9.63 0.88
CA GLY A 97 0.56 -11.01 0.41
C GLY A 97 1.14 -12.01 1.42
N ALA A 98 2.02 -11.60 2.33
CA ALA A 98 2.61 -12.51 3.30
C ALA A 98 1.56 -13.09 4.27
N ASN A 99 0.63 -12.25 4.75
CA ASN A 99 -0.44 -12.72 5.63
C ASN A 99 -1.45 -13.62 4.91
N ASP A 100 -1.65 -13.43 3.60
CA ASP A 100 -2.44 -14.32 2.76
C ASP A 100 -1.82 -15.70 2.71
N LEU A 101 -0.52 -15.83 2.40
CA LEU A 101 0.19 -17.10 2.40
C LEU A 101 0.16 -17.78 3.77
N SER A 102 0.33 -17.02 4.84
CA SER A 102 0.27 -17.57 6.20
C SER A 102 -1.13 -18.10 6.55
N ALA A 103 -2.19 -17.38 6.17
CA ALA A 103 -3.56 -17.74 6.49
C ALA A 103 -4.09 -18.87 5.61
N ASP A 104 -3.81 -18.84 4.30
CA ASP A 104 -4.40 -19.76 3.34
C ASP A 104 -3.68 -21.11 3.27
N CYS A 105 -2.36 -21.11 3.40
CA CYS A 105 -1.52 -22.30 3.17
C CYS A 105 -0.46 -22.55 4.26
N GLY A 106 -0.41 -21.70 5.31
CA GLY A 106 0.53 -21.86 6.41
C GLY A 106 2.01 -21.81 5.97
N CYS A 107 2.32 -21.03 4.91
CA CYS A 107 3.66 -20.99 4.30
C CYS A 107 4.18 -22.37 3.83
N GLY A 108 3.27 -23.23 3.40
CA GLY A 108 3.55 -24.58 2.89
C GLY A 108 3.40 -24.63 1.36
N ALA A 109 2.44 -25.41 0.86
CA ALA A 109 2.17 -25.51 -0.58
C ALA A 109 1.28 -24.34 -1.07
N CYS A 110 1.82 -23.16 -1.24
CA CYS A 110 1.08 -21.93 -1.46
C CYS A 110 0.79 -21.59 -2.94
N GLY A 111 1.12 -22.44 -3.89
CA GLY A 111 0.98 -22.13 -5.32
C GLY A 111 -0.42 -21.66 -5.76
N ALA A 112 -1.50 -22.14 -5.13
CA ALA A 112 -2.85 -21.66 -5.41
C ALA A 112 -3.06 -20.21 -4.94
N SER A 113 -2.64 -19.88 -3.72
CA SER A 113 -2.72 -18.53 -3.15
C SER A 113 -1.82 -17.56 -3.90
N VAL A 114 -0.60 -17.97 -4.27
CA VAL A 114 0.28 -17.18 -5.15
C VAL A 114 -0.42 -16.84 -6.46
N ASN A 115 -1.04 -17.84 -7.12
CA ASN A 115 -1.73 -17.63 -8.40
C ASN A 115 -3.01 -16.77 -8.27
N ALA A 116 -3.70 -16.79 -7.12
CA ALA A 116 -4.82 -15.91 -6.84
C ALA A 116 -4.38 -14.46 -6.66
N LEU A 117 -3.27 -14.24 -5.94
CA LEU A 117 -2.70 -12.92 -5.75
C LEU A 117 -2.12 -12.36 -7.04
N ILE A 118 -1.31 -13.14 -7.75
CA ILE A 118 -0.78 -12.78 -9.05
C ILE A 118 -0.50 -14.03 -9.89
N GLY A 119 -1.14 -14.10 -11.06
CA GLY A 119 -1.05 -15.26 -11.95
C GLY A 119 0.35 -15.46 -12.56
N PRO A 120 0.61 -16.66 -13.13
CA PRO A 120 1.89 -16.97 -13.78
C PRO A 120 2.20 -16.07 -14.98
N ASP A 121 1.17 -15.45 -15.58
CA ASP A 121 1.29 -14.46 -16.65
C ASP A 121 1.77 -13.08 -16.16
N SER A 122 1.89 -12.89 -14.84
CA SER A 122 2.18 -11.61 -14.19
C SER A 122 1.19 -10.50 -14.53
N GLN A 123 0.00 -10.82 -15.04
CA GLN A 123 -1.00 -9.84 -15.49
C GLN A 123 -2.36 -10.05 -14.83
N SER A 124 -2.67 -11.26 -14.43
CA SER A 124 -3.91 -11.65 -13.76
C SER A 124 -3.74 -11.74 -12.25
N GLY A 125 -4.86 -11.80 -11.51
CA GLY A 125 -4.89 -11.90 -10.06
C GLY A 125 -5.31 -10.61 -9.36
N SER A 126 -5.49 -10.68 -8.05
CA SER A 126 -6.02 -9.58 -7.25
C SER A 126 -5.05 -8.38 -7.17
N ILE A 127 -3.74 -8.61 -7.12
CA ILE A 127 -2.72 -7.54 -7.08
C ILE A 127 -2.71 -6.71 -8.36
N PRO A 128 -2.56 -7.27 -9.58
CA PRO A 128 -2.65 -6.52 -10.82
C PRO A 128 -3.97 -5.77 -11.00
N ALA A 129 -5.08 -6.40 -10.61
CA ALA A 129 -6.40 -5.80 -10.69
C ALA A 129 -6.51 -4.56 -9.79
N PHE A 130 -6.05 -4.66 -8.55
CA PHE A 130 -6.05 -3.57 -7.58
C PHE A 130 -5.15 -2.41 -8.02
N ILE A 131 -3.91 -2.68 -8.43
CA ILE A 131 -2.98 -1.65 -8.90
C ILE A 131 -3.54 -0.93 -10.13
N SER A 132 -4.12 -1.67 -11.06
CA SER A 132 -4.77 -1.10 -12.25
C SER A 132 -5.95 -0.20 -11.88
N LYS A 133 -6.78 -0.62 -10.92
CA LYS A 133 -7.89 0.17 -10.37
C LYS A 133 -7.37 1.46 -9.70
N LEU A 134 -6.35 1.36 -8.84
CA LEU A 134 -5.73 2.53 -8.20
C LEU A 134 -5.26 3.55 -9.25
N ARG A 135 -4.53 3.09 -10.25
CA ARG A 135 -4.03 3.94 -11.33
C ARG A 135 -5.16 4.63 -12.11
N ALA A 136 -6.20 3.86 -12.48
CA ALA A 136 -7.34 4.40 -13.21
C ALA A 136 -8.13 5.45 -12.40
N GLN A 137 -8.25 5.26 -11.09
CA GLN A 137 -9.02 6.15 -10.22
C GLN A 137 -8.26 7.41 -9.81
N THR A 138 -6.95 7.33 -9.65
CA THR A 138 -6.14 8.40 -9.05
C THR A 138 -5.18 9.08 -10.01
N GLY A 139 -4.69 8.35 -11.02
CA GLY A 139 -3.54 8.77 -11.82
C GLY A 139 -2.20 8.73 -11.06
N ALA A 140 -2.19 8.35 -9.78
CA ALA A 140 -1.01 8.33 -8.93
C ALA A 140 0.08 7.39 -9.47
N GLN A 141 1.34 7.69 -9.18
CA GLN A 141 2.40 6.69 -9.27
C GLN A 141 2.15 5.62 -8.20
N VAL A 142 2.28 4.35 -8.54
CA VAL A 142 2.14 3.25 -7.58
C VAL A 142 3.51 2.58 -7.40
N MET A 143 3.92 2.46 -6.14
CA MET A 143 5.14 1.76 -5.76
C MET A 143 4.77 0.54 -4.93
N TRP A 144 5.06 -0.64 -5.44
CA TRP A 144 4.96 -1.86 -4.67
C TRP A 144 6.29 -2.12 -3.97
N MET A 145 6.24 -2.28 -2.66
CA MET A 145 7.39 -2.67 -1.86
C MET A 145 7.34 -4.19 -1.63
N GLY A 146 8.36 -4.89 -2.11
CA GLY A 146 8.61 -6.29 -1.80
C GLY A 146 9.03 -6.47 -0.34
N TYR A 147 8.84 -7.67 0.19
CA TYR A 147 9.29 -8.04 1.52
C TYR A 147 10.78 -8.37 1.51
N TYR A 148 11.46 -8.03 2.59
CA TYR A 148 12.77 -8.59 2.86
C TYR A 148 12.63 -10.02 3.42
N ALA A 149 13.58 -10.88 3.13
CA ALA A 149 13.68 -12.14 3.84
C ALA A 149 13.94 -11.85 5.31
N GLY A 150 13.10 -12.34 6.20
CA GLY A 150 13.32 -12.29 7.63
C GLY A 150 14.69 -12.88 8.01
N SER A 151 15.09 -12.81 9.27
CA SER A 151 16.40 -13.31 9.74
C SER A 151 16.61 -14.84 9.54
N GLY A 152 15.70 -15.53 8.85
CA GLY A 152 15.70 -16.97 8.64
C GLY A 152 15.04 -17.76 9.76
N SER A 153 14.45 -17.05 10.72
CA SER A 153 13.63 -17.59 11.81
C SER A 153 12.39 -16.74 11.98
N GLY A 154 11.35 -17.27 12.60
CA GLY A 154 10.07 -16.58 12.77
C GLY A 154 8.95 -17.24 11.97
N SER A 155 7.72 -16.72 12.14
CA SER A 155 6.49 -17.34 11.62
C SER A 155 6.40 -17.39 10.09
N PHE A 156 7.14 -16.52 9.40
CA PHE A 156 7.13 -16.42 7.92
C PHE A 156 8.36 -17.05 7.26
N ALA A 157 9.23 -17.75 8.00
CA ALA A 157 10.45 -18.32 7.44
C ALA A 157 10.16 -19.31 6.28
N GLY A 158 9.05 -20.04 6.33
CA GLY A 158 8.61 -20.96 5.28
C GLY A 158 8.01 -20.30 4.04
N CYS A 159 7.58 -19.04 4.13
CA CYS A 159 6.94 -18.33 3.02
C CYS A 159 7.93 -17.76 1.99
N ARG A 160 9.24 -17.82 2.25
CA ARG A 160 10.21 -17.08 1.46
C ARG A 160 10.12 -17.35 -0.04
N ASP A 161 10.11 -18.60 -0.44
CA ASP A 161 10.14 -18.94 -1.87
C ASP A 161 8.87 -18.49 -2.59
N ASP A 162 7.71 -18.62 -1.94
CA ASP A 162 6.43 -18.15 -2.45
C ASP A 162 6.36 -16.60 -2.52
N LEU A 163 6.96 -15.90 -1.53
CA LEU A 163 7.06 -14.44 -1.57
C LEU A 163 7.97 -13.95 -2.69
N VAL A 164 9.13 -14.57 -2.89
CA VAL A 164 10.04 -14.28 -4.01
C VAL A 164 9.32 -14.48 -5.35
N GLU A 165 8.51 -15.53 -5.47
CA GLU A 165 7.72 -15.78 -6.69
C GLU A 165 6.68 -14.68 -6.93
N ILE A 166 5.92 -14.28 -5.89
CA ILE A 166 4.96 -13.16 -5.97
C ILE A 166 5.69 -11.89 -6.41
N GLU A 167 6.80 -11.56 -5.80
CA GLU A 167 7.58 -10.35 -6.05
C GLU A 167 8.18 -10.32 -7.46
N SER A 168 8.69 -11.45 -7.93
CA SER A 168 9.18 -11.60 -9.31
C SER A 168 8.08 -11.30 -10.32
N ARG A 169 6.87 -11.82 -10.09
CA ARG A 169 5.71 -11.57 -10.95
C ARG A 169 5.25 -10.11 -10.86
N ILE A 170 5.24 -9.50 -9.67
CA ILE A 170 4.90 -8.08 -9.51
C ILE A 170 5.94 -7.20 -10.18
N ALA A 171 7.23 -7.50 -10.07
CA ALA A 171 8.29 -6.79 -10.75
C ALA A 171 8.10 -6.83 -12.28
N SER A 172 7.74 -8.00 -12.81
CA SER A 172 7.43 -8.19 -14.24
C SER A 172 6.20 -7.38 -14.66
N PHE A 173 5.13 -7.36 -13.83
CA PHE A 173 3.94 -6.54 -14.05
C PHE A 173 4.30 -5.04 -14.08
N ALA A 174 5.07 -4.58 -13.10
CA ALA A 174 5.49 -3.18 -12.99
C ALA A 174 6.37 -2.75 -14.17
N ALA A 175 7.31 -3.59 -14.60
CA ALA A 175 8.20 -3.30 -15.71
C ALA A 175 7.46 -3.07 -17.03
N SER A 176 6.30 -3.67 -17.20
CA SER A 176 5.46 -3.55 -18.41
C SER A 176 4.52 -2.35 -18.41
N ARG A 177 4.44 -1.56 -17.31
CA ARG A 177 3.41 -0.53 -17.12
C ARG A 177 3.96 0.79 -16.60
N PRO A 178 3.87 1.88 -17.37
CA PRO A 178 4.30 3.21 -16.91
C PRO A 178 3.56 3.64 -15.64
N GLY A 179 4.31 4.18 -14.68
CA GLY A 179 3.77 4.69 -13.43
C GLY A 179 3.48 3.61 -12.38
N ILE A 180 3.92 2.37 -12.62
CA ILE A 180 3.96 1.31 -11.64
C ILE A 180 5.41 0.92 -11.41
N HIS A 181 5.80 0.77 -10.17
CA HIS A 181 7.18 0.54 -9.77
C HIS A 181 7.24 -0.59 -8.74
N PHE A 182 8.20 -1.46 -8.90
CA PHE A 182 8.58 -2.43 -7.87
C PHE A 182 9.88 -1.98 -7.20
N VAL A 183 9.96 -2.14 -5.90
CA VAL A 183 11.13 -1.85 -5.07
C VAL A 183 11.31 -3.00 -4.08
N ASP A 184 12.47 -3.62 -4.10
CA ASP A 184 12.78 -4.73 -3.23
C ASP A 184 13.40 -4.23 -1.93
N SER A 185 12.77 -4.51 -0.79
CA SER A 185 13.34 -4.13 0.49
C SER A 185 14.52 -5.00 0.92
N GLU A 186 14.75 -6.15 0.28
CA GLU A 186 15.99 -6.94 0.47
C GLU A 186 17.24 -6.16 0.04
N ASP A 187 17.14 -5.22 -0.89
CA ASP A 187 18.27 -4.37 -1.31
C ASP A 187 18.92 -3.60 -0.16
N VAL A 188 18.16 -3.36 0.91
CA VAL A 188 18.62 -2.54 2.06
C VAL A 188 18.55 -3.27 3.41
N ILE A 189 18.01 -4.47 3.46
CA ILE A 189 17.90 -5.28 4.69
C ILE A 189 18.83 -6.48 4.61
N ASP A 190 19.98 -6.37 5.24
CA ASP A 190 20.90 -7.50 5.41
C ASP A 190 20.37 -8.47 6.46
N ARG A 191 20.06 -9.70 6.06
CA ARG A 191 19.60 -10.80 6.92
C ARG A 191 20.58 -11.14 8.05
N GLY A 192 21.86 -10.91 7.86
CA GLY A 192 22.93 -11.14 8.84
C GLY A 192 22.96 -10.08 9.94
N ASP A 193 22.42 -8.87 9.67
CA ASP A 193 22.39 -7.79 10.64
C ASP A 193 21.14 -7.88 11.53
N ARG A 194 21.26 -8.62 12.63
CA ARG A 194 20.19 -8.79 13.62
C ARG A 194 19.59 -7.50 14.15
N GLY A 195 20.34 -6.41 14.14
CA GLY A 195 19.88 -5.11 14.60
C GLY A 195 18.86 -4.45 13.66
N LEU A 196 18.63 -5.00 12.47
CA LEU A 196 17.59 -4.53 11.53
C LEU A 196 16.23 -5.16 11.82
N PHE A 197 16.15 -6.18 12.66
CA PHE A 197 14.93 -6.90 13.01
C PHE A 197 14.46 -6.59 14.42
N ALA A 198 13.16 -6.63 14.63
CA ALA A 198 12.54 -6.67 15.95
C ALA A 198 12.80 -8.02 16.64
N GLY A 199 12.43 -8.16 17.90
CA GLY A 199 12.67 -9.38 18.69
C GLY A 199 11.97 -10.64 18.17
N ASP A 200 10.96 -10.50 17.30
CA ASP A 200 10.25 -11.60 16.65
C ASP A 200 10.95 -12.13 15.38
N ASN A 201 12.04 -11.50 14.96
CA ASN A 201 12.81 -11.84 13.75
C ASN A 201 12.04 -11.73 12.42
N VAL A 202 10.88 -11.11 12.43
CA VAL A 202 9.99 -10.90 11.27
C VAL A 202 9.89 -9.42 10.95
N HIS A 203 9.47 -8.61 11.91
CA HIS A 203 9.27 -7.18 11.72
C HIS A 203 10.58 -6.40 11.74
N PRO A 204 10.63 -5.24 11.09
CA PRO A 204 11.81 -4.40 11.16
C PRO A 204 11.96 -3.79 12.56
N SER A 205 13.19 -3.64 13.04
CA SER A 205 13.48 -2.74 14.15
C SER A 205 13.26 -1.29 13.72
N ALA A 206 13.33 -0.32 14.63
CA ALA A 206 13.31 1.10 14.27
C ALA A 206 14.42 1.44 13.24
N ARG A 207 15.60 0.80 13.35
CA ARG A 207 16.71 0.94 12.40
C ARG A 207 16.37 0.31 11.04
N GLY A 208 15.68 -0.84 11.04
CA GLY A 208 15.19 -1.48 9.82
C GLY A 208 14.15 -0.60 9.11
N SER A 209 13.15 -0.11 9.85
CA SER A 209 12.16 0.83 9.31
C SER A 209 12.81 2.09 8.74
N ALA A 210 13.81 2.65 9.43
CA ALA A 210 14.55 3.81 8.94
C ALA A 210 15.26 3.52 7.61
N ARG A 211 15.88 2.34 7.47
CA ARG A 211 16.51 1.94 6.20
C ARG A 211 15.52 1.80 5.06
N ILE A 212 14.44 1.04 5.28
CA ILE A 212 13.41 0.83 4.26
C ILE A 212 12.76 2.16 3.88
N GLY A 213 12.33 2.96 4.87
CA GLY A 213 11.68 4.24 4.62
C GLY A 213 12.55 5.23 3.86
N SER A 214 13.85 5.32 4.21
CA SER A 214 14.82 6.16 3.47
C SER A 214 15.03 5.67 2.04
N TYR A 215 15.07 4.36 1.84
CA TYR A 215 15.19 3.78 0.50
C TYR A 215 13.97 4.10 -0.36
N LEU A 216 12.75 3.87 0.15
CA LEU A 216 11.51 4.23 -0.55
C LEU A 216 11.45 5.72 -0.88
N ALA A 217 11.84 6.59 0.06
CA ALA A 217 11.89 8.04 -0.16
C ALA A 217 12.88 8.41 -1.28
N SER A 218 14.06 7.79 -1.31
CA SER A 218 15.05 8.00 -2.37
C SER A 218 14.54 7.55 -3.74
N GLU A 219 13.84 6.42 -3.81
CA GLU A 219 13.25 5.90 -5.02
C GLU A 219 12.10 6.77 -5.54
N ILE A 220 11.26 7.33 -4.66
CA ILE A 220 10.23 8.31 -5.02
C ILE A 220 10.89 9.53 -5.66
N THR A 221 11.85 10.14 -4.97
CA THR A 221 12.54 11.36 -5.42
C THR A 221 13.28 11.15 -6.75
N ALA A 222 13.97 10.02 -6.90
CA ALA A 222 14.69 9.71 -8.13
C ALA A 222 13.76 9.53 -9.35
N ARG A 223 12.56 8.97 -9.15
CA ARG A 223 11.56 8.82 -10.23
C ARG A 223 10.93 10.14 -10.64
N GLU A 224 10.65 11.00 -9.67
CA GLU A 224 10.15 12.35 -9.94
C GLU A 224 11.15 13.19 -10.74
N SER A 225 12.42 13.18 -10.33
CA SER A 225 13.49 13.89 -11.04
C SER A 225 13.64 13.40 -12.49
N ARG A 226 13.54 12.09 -12.72
CA ARG A 226 13.57 11.52 -14.09
C ARG A 226 12.38 11.95 -14.94
N SER A 227 11.19 12.05 -14.35
CA SER A 227 9.98 12.48 -15.07
C SER A 227 10.03 13.96 -15.44
N GLN A 228 10.55 14.82 -14.55
CA GLN A 228 10.73 16.25 -14.81
C GLN A 228 11.75 16.50 -15.92
N ASN A 229 12.88 15.79 -15.92
CA ASN A 229 13.92 15.91 -16.96
C ASN A 229 13.41 15.48 -18.34
N ARG A 230 12.51 14.50 -18.41
CA ARG A 230 11.86 14.10 -19.67
C ARG A 230 10.84 15.13 -20.17
N ALA A 231 10.15 15.80 -19.26
CA ALA A 231 9.17 16.84 -19.63
C ALA A 231 9.83 18.18 -20.00
N GLY A 232 10.98 18.52 -19.43
CA GLY A 232 11.71 19.76 -19.70
C GLY A 232 12.69 19.69 -20.89
N GLY A 233 12.89 18.51 -21.48
CA GLY A 233 13.78 18.26 -22.64
C GLY A 233 13.06 18.23 -24.00
N LEU A 234 11.80 18.66 -24.07
CA LEU A 234 10.99 18.90 -25.27
C LEU A 234 10.88 20.40 -25.51
#